data_a6ec9b6b28b064232db64d9866b9799c
#
_entry.id   a6ec9b6b28b064232db64d9866b9799c
#
_cell.length_a   1.000
_cell.length_b   1.000
_cell.length_c   1.000
_cell.angle_alpha   90.00
_cell.angle_beta   90.00
_cell.angle_gamma   90.00
#
_symmetry.space_group_name_H-M   'P 1'
#
loop_
_entity.id
_entity.type
_entity.pdbx_description
1 polymer ?
#
loop_
_entity_poly.entity_id
_entity_poly.type
_entity_poly.pdbx_seq_one_letter_code
_entity_poly.pdbx_strand_id
1 'polypeptide(L)'
;MKELFLNRRFFMFLWGGVFALLLTFVFPRVYPWGIWALGCGGGLVVVDITLLYGFGKACGAQRIVGDKFSNGEENPVRIRVENKYPFAVRVRVVDEAPVEFQERNNSLNFCLSSHEHKEGTYFLRPVKRGAYRFGQIRVFVTSRLSLVERRYSFGKEKEVAVYPSFVSMRKYELLAFTGRQSGNGIKRIRVAGISTAFDQIKPYIQGDDPRTVNWKATAKCNRLMVNSYTEERSQSVYCVIDKGRTMQAPFRGMTTLDYAINATLALANIILKKGDKAGLLTFSDKAGALIKADNRRLQLNSISEALYSQQTYYLESDFEQLCITASRQIHNRSLLILFTNFDTVDGMKRRLPALKRLTDNHLLLIVLFENTEINRVVTEPALSIRDIYFKALAGSFITEKRRIAHELRNAGIYTILTEPEKLTATVIDGYLEMKERGLV
;
A
#
# COMPACT_ATOMS: atom_id res chain seq x y z
N MET A 1 11.62 41.56 7.49
CA MET A 1 12.52 40.97 8.51
C MET A 1 12.01 39.66 9.15
N LYS A 2 10.77 39.24 8.96
CA LYS A 2 10.24 37.94 9.49
C LYS A 2 10.88 36.66 8.92
N GLU A 3 11.83 36.78 7.99
CA GLU A 3 12.45 35.64 7.27
C GLU A 3 13.95 35.49 7.53
N LEU A 4 14.50 36.23 8.50
CA LEU A 4 15.92 36.22 8.87
C LEU A 4 16.12 35.36 10.12
N PHE A 5 17.03 34.40 10.03
CA PHE A 5 17.46 33.55 11.14
C PHE A 5 18.96 33.63 11.29
N LEU A 6 19.43 33.58 12.53
CA LEU A 6 20.85 33.55 12.86
C LEU A 6 21.32 32.10 12.94
N ASN A 7 22.41 31.78 12.26
CA ASN A 7 22.95 30.44 12.25
C ASN A 7 23.85 30.19 13.49
N ARG A 8 24.09 28.90 13.80
CA ARG A 8 24.94 28.47 14.92
C ARG A 8 26.35 29.15 14.89
N ARG A 9 26.91 29.38 13.71
CA ARG A 9 28.20 30.06 13.53
C ARG A 9 28.19 31.50 14.02
N PHE A 10 27.09 32.22 13.89
CA PHE A 10 26.93 33.56 14.43
C PHE A 10 27.08 33.53 15.96
N PHE A 11 26.41 32.62 16.65
CA PHE A 11 26.50 32.49 18.10
C PHE A 11 27.90 32.08 18.55
N MET A 12 28.56 31.18 17.82
CA MET A 12 29.95 30.83 18.12
C MET A 12 30.88 32.05 18.00
N PHE A 13 30.68 32.89 17.00
CA PHE A 13 31.43 34.12 16.79
C PHE A 13 31.15 35.14 17.92
N LEU A 14 29.86 35.28 18.29
CA LEU A 14 29.44 36.15 19.39
C LEU A 14 30.08 35.71 20.72
N TRP A 15 30.00 34.42 21.04
CA TRP A 15 30.62 33.87 22.26
C TRP A 15 32.15 34.00 22.26
N GLY A 16 32.79 33.80 21.11
CA GLY A 16 34.21 34.05 20.95
C GLY A 16 34.59 35.50 21.24
N GLY A 17 33.79 36.45 20.72
CA GLY A 17 34.00 37.89 20.99
C GLY A 17 33.77 38.25 22.46
N VAL A 18 32.71 37.73 23.08
CA VAL A 18 32.46 37.92 24.52
C VAL A 18 33.61 37.34 25.35
N PHE A 19 34.10 36.15 25.01
CA PHE A 19 35.24 35.54 25.69
C PHE A 19 36.52 36.35 25.52
N ALA A 20 36.77 36.88 24.32
CA ALA A 20 37.91 37.77 24.07
C ALA A 20 37.85 39.03 24.93
N LEU A 21 36.66 39.66 25.10
CA LEU A 21 36.48 40.80 25.99
C LEU A 21 36.68 40.43 27.46
N LEU A 22 36.23 39.27 27.92
CA LEU A 22 36.49 38.80 29.30
C LEU A 22 38.00 38.62 29.56
N LEU A 23 38.78 38.15 28.57
CA LEU A 23 40.23 38.06 28.66
C LEU A 23 40.90 39.42 28.83
N THR A 24 40.32 40.53 28.36
CA THR A 24 40.88 41.86 28.52
C THR A 24 40.92 42.30 29.99
N PHE A 25 40.06 41.73 30.83
CA PHE A 25 40.07 41.97 32.27
C PHE A 25 41.37 41.45 32.92
N VAL A 26 41.90 40.33 32.39
CA VAL A 26 43.17 39.75 32.88
C VAL A 26 44.39 40.36 32.15
N PHE A 27 44.23 40.68 30.87
CA PHE A 27 45.27 41.19 29.99
C PHE A 27 44.82 42.49 29.28
N PRO A 28 44.98 43.69 29.90
CA PRO A 28 44.47 44.94 29.33
C PRO A 28 45.01 45.29 27.93
N ARG A 29 46.17 44.79 27.56
CA ARG A 29 46.78 44.99 26.22
C ARG A 29 45.97 44.32 25.08
N VAL A 30 45.10 43.41 25.41
CA VAL A 30 44.23 42.67 24.40
C VAL A 30 42.95 43.46 24.09
N TYR A 31 42.59 44.45 24.87
CA TYR A 31 41.35 45.24 24.73
C TYR A 31 41.07 45.78 23.30
N PRO A 32 42.00 46.46 22.62
CA PRO A 32 41.75 46.96 21.27
C PRO A 32 41.47 45.81 20.27
N TRP A 33 42.14 44.67 20.42
CA TRP A 33 41.91 43.50 19.54
C TRP A 33 40.53 42.87 19.74
N GLY A 34 40.03 42.88 20.97
CA GLY A 34 38.66 42.39 21.28
C GLY A 34 37.57 43.23 20.60
N ILE A 35 37.71 44.57 20.66
CA ILE A 35 36.77 45.50 19.98
C ILE A 35 36.86 45.36 18.46
N TRP A 36 38.09 45.29 17.91
CA TRP A 36 38.27 45.08 16.48
C TRP A 36 37.66 43.77 16.00
N ALA A 37 37.80 42.67 16.73
CA ALA A 37 37.23 41.38 16.42
C ALA A 37 35.68 41.43 16.38
N LEU A 38 35.04 42.08 17.37
CA LEU A 38 33.60 42.30 17.40
C LEU A 38 33.12 43.21 16.27
N GLY A 39 33.84 44.32 16.00
CA GLY A 39 33.53 45.23 14.90
C GLY A 39 33.61 44.54 13.53
N CYS A 40 34.69 43.80 13.27
CA CYS A 40 34.85 42.97 12.08
C CYS A 40 33.73 41.89 11.96
N GLY A 41 33.40 41.22 13.08
CA GLY A 41 32.32 40.24 13.12
C GLY A 41 30.96 40.86 12.76
N GLY A 42 30.65 42.03 13.35
CA GLY A 42 29.44 42.78 12.99
C GLY A 42 29.41 43.20 11.53
N GLY A 43 30.54 43.68 10.99
CA GLY A 43 30.69 44.01 9.58
C GLY A 43 30.45 42.80 8.66
N LEU A 44 30.99 41.63 9.00
CA LEU A 44 30.74 40.39 8.24
C LEU A 44 29.29 39.97 8.25
N VAL A 45 28.57 40.14 9.35
CA VAL A 45 27.12 39.88 9.44
C VAL A 45 26.34 40.81 8.51
N VAL A 46 26.68 42.11 8.49
CA VAL A 46 26.04 43.09 7.59
C VAL A 46 26.30 42.73 6.13
N VAL A 47 27.52 42.33 5.79
CA VAL A 47 27.85 41.84 4.43
C VAL A 47 27.05 40.60 4.08
N ASP A 48 26.93 39.65 5.00
CA ASP A 48 26.14 38.38 4.75
C ASP A 48 24.66 38.69 4.55
N ILE A 49 24.08 39.64 5.30
CA ILE A 49 22.73 40.12 5.15
C ILE A 49 22.55 40.80 3.76
N THR A 50 23.45 41.70 3.38
CA THR A 50 23.36 42.41 2.09
C THR A 50 23.50 41.43 0.90
N LEU A 51 24.37 40.45 1.01
CA LEU A 51 24.50 39.38 0.01
C LEU A 51 23.20 38.57 -0.15
N LEU A 52 22.55 38.17 0.95
CA LEU A 52 21.34 37.33 0.89
C LEU A 52 20.10 38.14 0.55
N TYR A 53 19.98 39.39 0.95
CA TYR A 53 18.79 40.22 0.76
C TYR A 53 18.86 41.17 -0.44
N GLY A 54 20.04 41.51 -0.93
CA GLY A 54 20.25 42.43 -2.05
C GLY A 54 19.68 41.95 -3.39
N PHE A 55 19.54 40.66 -3.56
CA PHE A 55 19.08 40.04 -4.83
C PHE A 55 17.59 39.67 -4.85
N GLY A 56 16.74 40.20 -3.97
CA GLY A 56 15.31 39.94 -3.96
C GLY A 56 14.93 38.45 -3.78
N LYS A 57 14.11 37.92 -4.66
CA LYS A 57 13.73 36.48 -4.65
C LYS A 57 14.70 35.66 -5.50
N ALA A 58 15.87 35.39 -4.97
CA ALA A 58 16.96 34.71 -5.67
C ALA A 58 17.02 33.17 -5.45
N CYS A 59 15.96 32.57 -4.97
CA CYS A 59 15.82 31.12 -4.87
C CYS A 59 14.44 30.70 -5.38
N GLY A 60 14.32 29.50 -5.98
CA GLY A 60 13.07 28.87 -6.40
C GLY A 60 12.98 27.47 -5.87
N ALA A 61 11.79 27.01 -5.51
CA ALA A 61 11.55 25.61 -5.18
C ALA A 61 10.18 25.16 -5.69
N GLN A 62 10.13 23.92 -6.21
CA GLN A 62 8.92 23.31 -6.72
C GLN A 62 8.83 21.85 -6.25
N ARG A 63 7.65 21.46 -5.75
CA ARG A 63 7.32 20.09 -5.43
C ARG A 63 6.78 19.39 -6.67
N ILE A 64 7.34 18.25 -7.00
CA ILE A 64 6.87 17.36 -8.07
C ILE A 64 6.38 16.09 -7.38
N VAL A 65 5.07 15.96 -7.28
CA VAL A 65 4.40 14.84 -6.61
C VAL A 65 3.24 14.36 -7.46
N GLY A 66 3.02 13.04 -7.50
CA GLY A 66 1.88 12.44 -8.16
C GLY A 66 0.55 12.84 -7.48
N ASP A 67 -0.54 12.74 -8.20
CA ASP A 67 -1.87 13.09 -7.67
C ASP A 67 -2.44 11.98 -6.78
N LYS A 68 -1.88 10.77 -6.86
CA LYS A 68 -2.30 9.59 -6.09
C LYS A 68 -1.10 8.92 -5.44
N PHE A 69 -1.23 8.59 -4.15
CA PHE A 69 -0.27 7.80 -3.38
C PHE A 69 -0.80 6.39 -3.13
N SER A 70 0.12 5.45 -2.99
CA SER A 70 -0.14 4.05 -2.68
C SER A 70 -0.07 3.82 -1.18
N ASN A 71 -1.12 3.26 -0.58
CA ASN A 71 -1.19 2.98 0.86
C ASN A 71 -0.22 1.87 1.27
N GLY A 72 0.52 2.08 2.36
CA GLY A 72 1.46 1.10 2.92
C GLY A 72 2.80 1.01 2.21
N GLU A 73 3.05 1.80 1.16
CA GLU A 73 4.25 1.76 0.32
C GLU A 73 5.00 3.09 0.32
N GLU A 74 6.24 3.04 -0.12
CA GLU A 74 7.09 4.21 -0.27
C GLU A 74 6.72 4.97 -1.55
N ASN A 75 6.21 6.19 -1.38
CA ASN A 75 5.83 7.07 -2.48
C ASN A 75 6.89 8.16 -2.63
N PRO A 76 7.51 8.32 -3.82
CA PRO A 76 8.54 9.32 -4.05
C PRO A 76 7.95 10.72 -4.15
N VAL A 77 8.53 11.65 -3.39
CA VAL A 77 8.29 13.09 -3.51
C VAL A 77 9.58 13.74 -3.95
N ARG A 78 9.56 14.41 -5.09
CA ARG A 78 10.70 15.12 -5.64
C ARG A 78 10.57 16.61 -5.40
N ILE A 79 11.65 17.23 -4.96
CA ILE A 79 11.74 18.68 -4.83
C ILE A 79 12.87 19.17 -5.73
N ARG A 80 12.51 20.06 -6.65
CA ARG A 80 13.47 20.77 -7.49
C ARG A 80 13.76 22.11 -6.85
N VAL A 81 15.03 22.43 -6.65
CA VAL A 81 15.52 23.70 -6.10
C VAL A 81 16.40 24.39 -7.13
N GLU A 82 16.18 25.67 -7.32
CA GLU A 82 16.93 26.53 -8.25
C GLU A 82 17.62 27.65 -7.47
N ASN A 83 18.90 27.84 -7.70
CA ASN A 83 19.68 28.95 -7.20
C ASN A 83 19.73 30.06 -8.27
N LYS A 84 19.20 31.24 -7.96
CA LYS A 84 19.27 32.45 -8.82
C LYS A 84 20.27 33.49 -8.34
N TYR A 85 21.02 33.15 -7.27
CA TYR A 85 22.13 34.00 -6.82
C TYR A 85 23.31 33.88 -7.78
N PRO A 86 24.11 34.97 -7.93
CA PRO A 86 25.35 34.93 -8.74
C PRO A 86 26.52 34.20 -8.05
N PHE A 87 26.28 33.64 -6.86
CA PHE A 87 27.27 32.90 -6.06
C PHE A 87 26.72 31.57 -5.54
N ALA A 88 27.60 30.70 -5.10
CA ALA A 88 27.23 29.42 -4.53
C ALA A 88 26.58 29.57 -3.16
N VAL A 89 25.49 28.86 -2.93
CA VAL A 89 24.71 28.83 -1.68
C VAL A 89 24.55 27.42 -1.15
N ARG A 90 24.38 27.32 0.16
CA ARG A 90 23.87 26.10 0.80
C ARG A 90 22.40 26.29 1.05
N VAL A 91 21.65 25.28 0.68
CA VAL A 91 20.19 25.31 0.77
C VAL A 91 19.73 24.12 1.58
N ARG A 92 18.98 24.38 2.65
CA ARG A 92 18.27 23.38 3.42
C ARG A 92 16.79 23.52 3.12
N VAL A 93 16.18 22.46 2.59
CA VAL A 93 14.77 22.41 2.25
C VAL A 93 14.04 21.57 3.27
N VAL A 94 12.96 22.10 3.81
CA VAL A 94 12.03 21.41 4.69
C VAL A 94 10.67 21.43 4.03
N ASP A 95 10.17 20.27 3.65
CA ASP A 95 8.83 20.15 3.09
C ASP A 95 7.81 19.88 4.20
N GLU A 96 6.73 20.66 4.22
CA GLU A 96 5.63 20.44 5.15
C GLU A 96 4.74 19.29 4.64
N ALA A 97 5.21 18.06 4.90
CA ALA A 97 4.39 16.87 4.68
C ALA A 97 3.21 16.83 5.67
N PRO A 98 2.10 16.15 5.32
CA PRO A 98 0.98 15.94 6.23
C PRO A 98 1.44 15.31 7.56
N VAL A 99 0.92 15.84 8.68
CA VAL A 99 1.32 15.41 10.03
C VAL A 99 1.00 13.93 10.28
N GLU A 100 -0.02 13.43 9.62
CA GLU A 100 -0.49 12.04 9.73
C GLU A 100 0.52 11.02 9.23
N PHE A 101 1.49 11.42 8.39
CA PHE A 101 2.55 10.53 7.92
C PHE A 101 3.67 10.34 8.94
N GLN A 102 3.67 11.13 10.05
CA GLN A 102 4.62 11.05 11.18
C GLN A 102 6.10 11.10 10.78
N GLU A 103 6.41 11.54 9.58
CA GLU A 103 7.78 11.70 9.09
C GLU A 103 8.36 13.02 9.58
N ARG A 104 9.40 12.94 10.43
CA ARG A 104 10.06 14.12 11.01
C ARG A 104 11.32 14.55 10.25
N ASN A 105 11.87 13.71 9.36
CA ASN A 105 13.15 13.92 8.68
C ASN A 105 13.01 14.32 7.20
N ASN A 106 12.06 15.20 6.87
CA ASN A 106 11.85 15.68 5.49
C ASN A 106 12.78 16.84 5.12
N SER A 107 14.04 16.84 5.62
CA SER A 107 15.00 17.87 5.30
C SER A 107 15.99 17.39 4.24
N LEU A 108 16.08 18.13 3.14
CA LEU A 108 17.06 17.90 2.06
C LEU A 108 18.09 19.04 2.10
N ASN A 109 19.37 18.70 2.03
CA ASN A 109 20.46 19.66 2.01
C ASN A 109 21.15 19.64 0.66
N PHE A 110 21.30 20.83 0.04
CA PHE A 110 21.94 21.00 -1.25
C PHE A 110 23.05 22.04 -1.16
N CYS A 111 24.12 21.83 -1.90
CA CYS A 111 25.08 22.86 -2.27
C CYS A 111 24.86 23.17 -3.74
N LEU A 112 24.48 24.40 -4.05
CA LEU A 112 24.15 24.87 -5.41
C LEU A 112 25.15 25.93 -5.82
N SER A 113 25.77 25.76 -6.98
CA SER A 113 26.57 26.79 -7.65
C SER A 113 25.68 27.92 -8.17
N SER A 114 26.28 28.98 -8.68
CA SER A 114 25.52 30.08 -9.32
C SER A 114 24.66 29.55 -10.45
N HIS A 115 23.36 29.92 -10.43
CA HIS A 115 22.36 29.53 -11.44
C HIS A 115 22.16 28.00 -11.64
N GLU A 116 22.59 27.18 -10.68
CA GLU A 116 22.42 25.73 -10.72
C GLU A 116 21.05 25.33 -10.17
N HIS A 117 20.49 24.24 -10.73
CA HIS A 117 19.31 23.57 -10.17
C HIS A 117 19.64 22.14 -9.80
N LYS A 118 19.04 21.65 -8.71
CA LYS A 118 19.17 20.26 -8.26
C LYS A 118 17.83 19.70 -7.85
N GLU A 119 17.68 18.40 -8.01
CA GLU A 119 16.51 17.66 -7.55
C GLU A 119 16.92 16.74 -6.40
N GLY A 120 16.09 16.69 -5.38
CA GLY A 120 16.17 15.72 -4.30
C GLY A 120 14.87 14.94 -4.20
N THR A 121 14.99 13.67 -3.85
CA THR A 121 13.85 12.79 -3.65
C THR A 121 13.84 12.31 -2.21
N TYR A 122 12.69 12.35 -1.57
CA TYR A 122 12.43 11.68 -0.32
C TYR A 122 11.19 10.80 -0.46
N PHE A 123 11.01 9.85 0.43
CA PHE A 123 9.94 8.87 0.37
C PHE A 123 8.98 9.07 1.52
N LEU A 124 7.68 8.96 1.24
CA LEU A 124 6.62 8.98 2.24
C LEU A 124 5.85 7.66 2.20
N ARG A 125 5.61 7.08 3.37
CA ARG A 125 4.83 5.86 3.52
C ARG A 125 3.52 6.14 4.27
N PRO A 126 2.43 6.49 3.57
CA PRO A 126 1.13 6.66 4.20
C PRO A 126 0.61 5.30 4.69
N VAL A 127 0.13 5.26 5.92
CA VAL A 127 -0.43 4.06 6.55
C VAL A 127 -1.95 4.04 6.59
N LYS A 128 -2.60 5.17 6.29
CA LYS A 128 -4.06 5.31 6.22
C LYS A 128 -4.46 5.88 4.88
N ARG A 129 -5.58 5.43 4.35
CA ARG A 129 -6.20 5.96 3.12
C ARG A 129 -6.94 7.25 3.42
N GLY A 130 -7.07 8.11 2.42
CA GLY A 130 -7.76 9.39 2.53
C GLY A 130 -7.11 10.49 1.71
N ALA A 131 -7.66 11.68 1.82
CA ALA A 131 -7.10 12.88 1.19
C ALA A 131 -6.22 13.61 2.20
N TYR A 132 -5.00 13.95 1.80
CA TYR A 132 -4.00 14.60 2.63
C TYR A 132 -3.50 15.88 1.99
N ARG A 133 -3.28 16.91 2.80
CA ARG A 133 -2.83 18.22 2.32
C ARG A 133 -1.38 18.44 2.66
N PHE A 134 -0.59 18.68 1.65
CA PHE A 134 0.77 19.18 1.79
C PHE A 134 0.75 20.68 2.05
N GLY A 135 1.52 21.13 3.03
CA GLY A 135 1.75 22.54 3.30
C GLY A 135 2.77 23.19 2.34
N GLN A 136 3.45 24.21 2.82
CA GLN A 136 4.44 24.96 2.06
C GLN A 136 5.81 24.27 2.08
N ILE A 137 6.61 24.56 1.05
CA ILE A 137 8.02 24.19 1.00
C ILE A 137 8.79 25.33 1.64
N ARG A 138 9.46 25.08 2.76
CA ARG A 138 10.34 26.04 3.42
C ARG A 138 11.77 25.81 3.00
N VAL A 139 12.36 26.82 2.41
CA VAL A 139 13.73 26.80 1.89
C VAL A 139 14.57 27.77 2.69
N PHE A 140 15.60 27.27 3.33
CA PHE A 140 16.56 28.04 4.11
C PHE A 140 17.85 28.14 3.31
N VAL A 141 18.23 29.36 2.98
CA VAL A 141 19.41 29.66 2.17
C VAL A 141 20.48 30.30 3.02
N THR A 142 21.69 29.76 2.97
CA THR A 142 22.87 30.29 3.62
C THR A 142 23.96 30.59 2.60
N SER A 143 24.68 31.70 2.78
CA SER A 143 25.84 32.05 1.97
C SER A 143 27.06 31.18 2.34
N ARG A 144 28.20 31.41 1.73
CA ARG A 144 29.49 30.80 2.11
C ARG A 144 29.90 31.16 3.55
N LEU A 145 29.61 32.38 4.02
CA LEU A 145 29.91 32.82 5.38
C LEU A 145 29.08 32.05 6.42
N SER A 146 27.85 31.72 6.08
CA SER A 146 26.92 30.97 6.94
C SER A 146 26.67 31.60 8.29
N LEU A 147 26.67 32.92 8.40
CA LEU A 147 26.35 33.66 9.62
C LEU A 147 24.83 33.88 9.73
N VAL A 148 24.19 34.13 8.58
CA VAL A 148 22.77 34.41 8.47
C VAL A 148 22.10 33.37 7.56
N GLU A 149 20.85 33.05 7.87
CA GLU A 149 20.01 32.17 7.08
C GLU A 149 18.74 32.91 6.66
N ARG A 150 18.45 32.92 5.37
CA ARG A 150 17.24 33.52 4.81
C ARG A 150 16.23 32.43 4.49
N ARG A 151 15.00 32.56 5.02
CA ARG A 151 13.90 31.64 4.74
C ARG A 151 13.05 32.14 3.54
N TYR A 152 12.74 31.22 2.65
CA TYR A 152 11.75 31.38 1.59
C TYR A 152 10.64 30.35 1.80
N SER A 153 9.41 30.73 1.46
CA SER A 153 8.26 29.82 1.44
C SER A 153 7.72 29.73 0.02
N PHE A 154 7.60 28.53 -0.49
CA PHE A 154 7.13 28.27 -1.85
C PHE A 154 5.98 27.26 -1.84
N GLY A 155 5.24 27.23 -2.95
CA GLY A 155 4.17 26.29 -3.20
C GLY A 155 2.84 26.71 -2.61
N LYS A 156 1.77 26.26 -3.27
CA LYS A 156 0.42 26.27 -2.75
C LYS A 156 0.17 24.93 -2.08
N GLU A 157 -0.78 24.88 -1.17
CA GLU A 157 -1.31 23.63 -0.64
C GLU A 157 -1.73 22.73 -1.78
N LYS A 158 -1.24 21.48 -1.76
CA LYS A 158 -1.64 20.46 -2.72
C LYS A 158 -2.28 19.30 -1.98
N GLU A 159 -3.47 18.95 -2.39
CA GLU A 159 -4.16 17.76 -1.89
C GLU A 159 -3.73 16.53 -2.71
N VAL A 160 -3.37 15.46 -2.00
CA VAL A 160 -2.97 14.18 -2.59
C VAL A 160 -3.83 13.08 -1.96
N ALA A 161 -4.47 12.28 -2.81
CA ALA A 161 -5.31 11.18 -2.37
C ALA A 161 -4.48 9.90 -2.22
N VAL A 162 -4.58 9.24 -1.06
CA VAL A 162 -3.95 7.94 -0.77
C VAL A 162 -4.94 6.82 -1.09
N TYR A 163 -4.70 6.13 -2.18
CA TYR A 163 -5.48 4.99 -2.66
C TYR A 163 -4.96 3.66 -2.11
N PRO A 164 -5.74 2.55 -2.19
CA PRO A 164 -5.21 1.21 -1.98
C PRO A 164 -3.96 0.93 -2.83
N SER A 165 -3.09 0.05 -2.37
CA SER A 165 -1.78 -0.18 -2.99
C SER A 165 -1.88 -0.65 -4.45
N PHE A 166 -1.58 0.25 -5.38
CA PHE A 166 -1.49 -0.04 -6.81
C PHE A 166 -0.07 -0.43 -7.27
N VAL A 167 0.96 -0.19 -6.47
CA VAL A 167 2.34 -0.58 -6.74
C VAL A 167 2.51 -2.07 -6.48
N SER A 168 2.05 -2.56 -5.33
CA SER A 168 2.03 -4.00 -5.04
C SER A 168 1.18 -4.77 -6.04
N MET A 169 0.08 -4.19 -6.52
CA MET A 169 -0.73 -4.77 -7.59
C MET A 169 0.11 -5.13 -8.83
N ARG A 170 0.98 -4.21 -9.30
CA ARG A 170 1.86 -4.48 -10.45
C ARG A 170 2.92 -5.55 -10.14
N LYS A 171 3.48 -5.53 -8.93
CA LYS A 171 4.46 -6.54 -8.48
C LYS A 171 3.86 -7.94 -8.52
N TYR A 172 2.68 -8.13 -7.94
CA TYR A 172 2.01 -9.44 -7.92
C TYR A 172 1.51 -9.87 -9.28
N GLU A 173 1.14 -8.93 -10.13
CA GLU A 173 0.84 -9.21 -11.54
C GLU A 173 2.02 -9.88 -12.24
N LEU A 174 3.21 -9.29 -12.15
CA LEU A 174 4.41 -9.89 -12.75
C LEU A 174 4.67 -11.29 -12.16
N LEU A 175 4.57 -11.47 -10.86
CA LEU A 175 4.77 -12.78 -10.21
C LEU A 175 3.75 -13.82 -10.68
N ALA A 176 2.46 -13.46 -10.80
CA ALA A 176 1.40 -14.37 -11.24
C ALA A 176 1.56 -14.83 -12.69
N PHE A 177 2.21 -14.03 -13.55
CA PHE A 177 2.42 -14.38 -14.96
C PHE A 177 3.80 -14.95 -15.26
N THR A 178 4.85 -14.61 -14.50
CA THR A 178 6.23 -15.11 -14.71
C THR A 178 6.56 -16.39 -13.94
N GLY A 179 5.99 -16.58 -12.76
CA GLY A 179 6.30 -17.71 -11.88
C GLY A 179 5.89 -19.10 -12.42
N ARG A 180 5.11 -19.16 -13.48
CA ARG A 180 4.60 -20.41 -14.07
C ARG A 180 5.44 -21.02 -15.20
N GLN A 181 6.51 -20.38 -15.64
CA GLN A 181 7.39 -20.97 -16.65
C GLN A 181 8.43 -21.96 -16.09
N SER A 182 8.55 -22.08 -14.76
CA SER A 182 9.65 -22.84 -14.12
C SER A 182 9.21 -24.03 -13.26
N GLY A 183 8.03 -24.61 -13.45
CA GLY A 183 7.61 -25.72 -12.60
C GLY A 183 6.76 -26.76 -13.32
N ASN A 184 7.38 -27.89 -13.59
CA ASN A 184 6.82 -29.24 -13.86
C ASN A 184 5.52 -29.32 -14.66
N GLY A 185 5.64 -30.05 -15.78
CA GLY A 185 4.56 -30.40 -16.70
C GLY A 185 3.31 -31.00 -16.06
N ILE A 186 2.46 -30.15 -15.49
CA ILE A 186 1.11 -30.55 -15.10
C ILE A 186 0.29 -30.59 -16.39
N LYS A 187 -0.04 -31.81 -16.81
CA LYS A 187 -1.02 -32.05 -17.86
C LYS A 187 -2.28 -31.24 -17.57
N ARG A 188 -2.61 -30.27 -18.43
CA ARG A 188 -3.94 -29.66 -18.45
C ARG A 188 -4.95 -30.78 -18.59
N ILE A 189 -5.69 -31.10 -17.55
CA ILE A 189 -6.87 -31.94 -17.64
C ILE A 189 -7.90 -31.09 -18.34
N ARG A 190 -8.06 -31.31 -19.64
CA ARG A 190 -9.10 -30.68 -20.47
C ARG A 190 -10.42 -31.34 -20.12
N VAL A 191 -11.27 -30.63 -19.38
CA VAL A 191 -12.68 -31.04 -19.25
C VAL A 191 -13.38 -30.59 -20.52
N ALA A 192 -13.88 -31.57 -21.29
CA ALA A 192 -14.65 -31.32 -22.51
C ALA A 192 -16.02 -30.72 -22.14
N GLY A 193 -16.18 -29.42 -22.37
CA GLY A 193 -17.43 -28.68 -22.22
C GLY A 193 -17.88 -28.10 -23.58
N ILE A 194 -19.16 -27.77 -23.70
CA ILE A 194 -19.72 -27.12 -24.87
C ILE A 194 -19.32 -25.64 -24.83
N SER A 195 -18.16 -25.31 -25.38
CA SER A 195 -17.63 -23.97 -25.43
C SER A 195 -17.71 -23.37 -26.81
N THR A 196 -17.76 -22.02 -26.87
CA THR A 196 -17.83 -21.26 -28.13
C THR A 196 -16.45 -20.83 -28.65
N ALA A 197 -15.39 -20.99 -27.90
CA ALA A 197 -14.02 -20.62 -28.33
C ALA A 197 -13.39 -21.83 -29.08
N PHE A 198 -13.08 -21.65 -30.35
CA PHE A 198 -12.37 -22.65 -31.16
C PHE A 198 -10.95 -22.83 -30.67
N ASP A 199 -10.54 -24.07 -30.30
CA ASP A 199 -9.18 -24.41 -29.86
C ASP A 199 -8.37 -25.01 -31.02
N GLN A 200 -8.83 -26.18 -31.54
CA GLN A 200 -8.09 -26.90 -32.58
C GLN A 200 -9.04 -27.86 -33.33
N ILE A 201 -8.58 -28.35 -34.50
CA ILE A 201 -9.22 -29.44 -35.21
C ILE A 201 -8.48 -30.72 -34.83
N LYS A 202 -9.20 -31.70 -34.27
CA LYS A 202 -8.64 -33.02 -33.91
C LYS A 202 -9.34 -34.13 -34.64
N PRO A 203 -8.75 -35.35 -34.78
CA PRO A 203 -9.46 -36.53 -35.28
C PRO A 203 -10.63 -36.86 -34.35
N TYR A 204 -11.76 -37.26 -34.94
CA TYR A 204 -12.92 -37.74 -34.23
C TYR A 204 -12.57 -39.01 -33.42
N ILE A 205 -12.98 -39.04 -32.17
CA ILE A 205 -12.88 -40.20 -31.28
C ILE A 205 -14.30 -40.54 -30.85
N GLN A 206 -14.60 -41.84 -30.72
CA GLN A 206 -15.90 -42.31 -30.27
C GLN A 206 -16.27 -41.71 -28.90
N GLY A 207 -17.35 -40.90 -28.86
CA GLY A 207 -17.76 -40.10 -27.72
C GLY A 207 -17.65 -38.57 -27.93
N ASP A 208 -17.03 -38.10 -29.01
CA ASP A 208 -17.09 -36.70 -29.42
C ASP A 208 -18.47 -36.34 -29.97
N ASP A 209 -18.99 -35.14 -29.75
CA ASP A 209 -20.27 -34.66 -30.23
C ASP A 209 -20.29 -34.58 -31.76
N PRO A 210 -21.17 -35.34 -32.45
CA PRO A 210 -21.28 -35.32 -33.92
C PRO A 210 -21.56 -33.93 -34.51
N ARG A 211 -22.14 -33.02 -33.73
CA ARG A 211 -22.46 -31.64 -34.15
C ARG A 211 -21.23 -30.80 -34.37
N THR A 212 -20.07 -31.19 -33.79
CA THR A 212 -18.81 -30.48 -33.90
C THR A 212 -17.95 -30.93 -35.08
N VAL A 213 -18.45 -31.83 -35.93
CA VAL A 213 -17.72 -32.34 -37.12
C VAL A 213 -17.40 -31.21 -38.10
N ASN A 214 -16.13 -31.08 -38.43
CA ASN A 214 -15.64 -30.12 -39.41
C ASN A 214 -15.56 -30.80 -40.79
N TRP A 215 -16.61 -30.69 -41.57
CA TRP A 215 -16.71 -31.33 -42.88
C TRP A 215 -15.63 -30.89 -43.87
N LYS A 216 -15.18 -29.63 -43.79
CA LYS A 216 -14.09 -29.09 -44.63
C LYS A 216 -12.75 -29.73 -44.30
N ALA A 217 -12.42 -29.88 -43.02
CA ALA A 217 -11.20 -30.54 -42.55
C ALA A 217 -11.26 -32.06 -42.82
N THR A 218 -12.44 -32.70 -42.64
CA THR A 218 -12.71 -34.10 -42.94
C THR A 218 -12.44 -34.41 -44.40
N ALA A 219 -12.94 -33.59 -45.33
CA ALA A 219 -12.71 -33.76 -46.76
C ALA A 219 -11.21 -33.63 -47.15
N LYS A 220 -10.48 -32.74 -46.46
CA LYS A 220 -9.04 -32.53 -46.71
C LYS A 220 -8.19 -33.64 -46.12
N CYS A 221 -8.53 -34.18 -44.97
CA CYS A 221 -7.73 -35.17 -44.25
C CYS A 221 -8.13 -36.61 -44.50
N ASN A 222 -9.22 -36.84 -45.27
CA ASN A 222 -9.81 -38.15 -45.59
C ASN A 222 -10.13 -39.01 -44.34
N ARG A 223 -10.42 -38.35 -43.21
CA ARG A 223 -10.81 -38.94 -41.93
C ARG A 223 -11.71 -37.95 -41.18
N LEU A 224 -12.63 -38.45 -40.36
CA LEU A 224 -13.50 -37.59 -39.57
C LEU A 224 -12.69 -36.68 -38.65
N MET A 225 -12.91 -35.37 -38.77
CA MET A 225 -12.27 -34.34 -37.99
C MET A 225 -13.32 -33.52 -37.23
N VAL A 226 -13.06 -33.20 -35.99
CA VAL A 226 -13.97 -32.40 -35.15
C VAL A 226 -13.28 -31.13 -34.67
N ASN A 227 -14.07 -30.08 -34.57
CA ASN A 227 -13.65 -28.85 -33.90
C ASN A 227 -13.67 -29.10 -32.39
N SER A 228 -12.49 -28.93 -31.75
CA SER A 228 -12.38 -28.89 -30.31
C SER A 228 -12.59 -27.47 -29.87
N TYR A 229 -13.51 -27.27 -28.94
CA TYR A 229 -13.76 -25.97 -28.32
C TYR A 229 -13.26 -26.01 -26.88
N THR A 230 -12.62 -24.96 -26.45
CA THR A 230 -12.19 -24.78 -25.03
C THR A 230 -13.25 -23.97 -24.31
N GLU A 231 -13.70 -24.45 -23.19
CA GLU A 231 -14.66 -23.71 -22.36
C GLU A 231 -13.94 -22.58 -21.66
N GLU A 232 -13.93 -21.39 -22.26
CA GLU A 232 -13.59 -20.14 -21.56
C GLU A 232 -14.83 -19.65 -20.80
N ARG A 233 -15.23 -20.36 -19.73
CA ARG A 233 -16.20 -19.80 -18.80
C ARG A 233 -15.54 -18.73 -18.01
N SER A 234 -15.84 -17.46 -18.31
CA SER A 234 -15.48 -16.37 -17.41
C SER A 234 -16.28 -16.54 -16.11
N GLN A 235 -15.58 -16.92 -15.06
CA GLN A 235 -16.17 -17.17 -13.75
C GLN A 235 -16.41 -15.85 -13.01
N SER A 236 -17.47 -15.81 -12.21
CA SER A 236 -17.73 -14.66 -11.34
C SER A 236 -17.01 -14.86 -10.00
N VAL A 237 -16.11 -13.95 -9.67
CA VAL A 237 -15.35 -13.97 -8.41
C VAL A 237 -15.66 -12.70 -7.64
N TYR A 238 -16.19 -12.85 -6.44
CA TYR A 238 -16.48 -11.73 -5.54
C TYR A 238 -15.49 -11.70 -4.40
N CYS A 239 -14.82 -10.57 -4.23
CA CYS A 239 -14.08 -10.27 -3.01
C CYS A 239 -15.06 -9.73 -1.98
N VAL A 240 -15.19 -10.42 -0.86
CA VAL A 240 -16.11 -10.06 0.24
C VAL A 240 -15.26 -9.57 1.40
N ILE A 241 -15.45 -8.32 1.83
CA ILE A 241 -14.64 -7.70 2.88
C ILE A 241 -15.51 -7.43 4.11
N ASP A 242 -15.14 -8.06 5.20
CA ASP A 242 -15.66 -7.76 6.53
C ASP A 242 -15.07 -6.45 7.04
N LYS A 243 -15.94 -5.50 7.46
CA LYS A 243 -15.53 -4.21 8.04
C LYS A 243 -15.79 -4.13 9.54
N GLY A 244 -16.05 -5.25 10.17
CA GLY A 244 -16.32 -5.30 11.59
C GLY A 244 -15.10 -5.08 12.47
N ARG A 245 -15.35 -5.03 13.78
CA ARG A 245 -14.34 -4.76 14.81
C ARG A 245 -13.10 -5.64 14.72
N THR A 246 -13.25 -6.91 14.38
CA THR A 246 -12.13 -7.87 14.30
C THR A 246 -11.11 -7.56 13.19
N MET A 247 -11.51 -6.74 12.20
CA MET A 247 -10.65 -6.32 11.09
C MET A 247 -9.86 -5.03 11.38
N GLN A 248 -9.96 -4.49 12.58
CA GLN A 248 -9.22 -3.30 13.00
C GLN A 248 -7.88 -3.59 13.64
N ALA A 249 -7.56 -4.85 13.91
CA ALA A 249 -6.29 -5.21 14.53
C ALA A 249 -5.13 -4.50 13.79
N PRO A 250 -4.32 -3.69 14.51
CA PRO A 250 -3.20 -2.99 13.89
C PRO A 250 -2.08 -3.98 13.60
N PHE A 251 -1.43 -3.80 12.47
CA PHE A 251 -0.23 -4.54 12.10
C PHE A 251 0.71 -3.60 11.33
N ARG A 252 1.91 -3.32 11.88
CA ARG A 252 2.90 -2.39 11.31
C ARG A 252 2.32 -1.04 10.86
N GLY A 253 1.43 -0.47 11.68
CA GLY A 253 0.81 0.84 11.46
C GLY A 253 -0.41 0.84 10.54
N MET A 254 -0.72 -0.27 9.85
CA MET A 254 -1.92 -0.46 9.05
C MET A 254 -2.90 -1.39 9.77
N THR A 255 -4.19 -1.33 9.42
CA THR A 255 -5.19 -2.28 9.92
C THR A 255 -5.24 -3.54 9.05
N THR A 256 -5.72 -4.66 9.59
CA THR A 256 -5.99 -5.87 8.79
C THR A 256 -7.00 -5.61 7.68
N LEU A 257 -7.93 -4.65 7.87
CA LEU A 257 -8.83 -4.16 6.83
C LEU A 257 -8.04 -3.52 5.66
N ASP A 258 -7.02 -2.70 5.94
CA ASP A 258 -6.21 -2.08 4.88
C ASP A 258 -5.44 -3.13 4.07
N TYR A 259 -4.92 -4.17 4.74
CA TYR A 259 -4.29 -5.30 4.05
C TYR A 259 -5.29 -6.07 3.18
N ALA A 260 -6.51 -6.34 3.67
CA ALA A 260 -7.57 -6.99 2.89
C ALA A 260 -7.97 -6.17 1.66
N ILE A 261 -8.07 -4.85 1.80
CA ILE A 261 -8.39 -3.94 0.70
C ILE A 261 -7.28 -3.92 -0.36
N ASN A 262 -6.01 -3.86 0.06
CA ASN A 262 -4.87 -3.91 -0.86
C ASN A 262 -4.81 -5.26 -1.60
N ALA A 263 -5.04 -6.37 -0.88
CA ALA A 263 -5.11 -7.70 -1.49
C ALA A 263 -6.27 -7.84 -2.47
N THR A 264 -7.44 -7.29 -2.13
CA THR A 264 -8.62 -7.29 -2.99
C THR A 264 -8.36 -6.55 -4.30
N LEU A 265 -7.71 -5.39 -4.28
CA LEU A 265 -7.38 -4.64 -5.49
C LEU A 265 -6.41 -5.41 -6.39
N ALA A 266 -5.35 -5.99 -5.80
CA ALA A 266 -4.38 -6.80 -6.52
C ALA A 266 -5.01 -8.06 -7.13
N LEU A 267 -5.85 -8.75 -6.36
CA LEU A 267 -6.58 -9.94 -6.81
C LEU A 267 -7.58 -9.61 -7.92
N ALA A 268 -8.36 -8.52 -7.79
CA ALA A 268 -9.30 -8.08 -8.81
C ALA A 268 -8.60 -7.82 -10.17
N ASN A 269 -7.41 -7.21 -10.14
CA ASN A 269 -6.61 -7.00 -11.36
C ASN A 269 -6.21 -8.33 -12.01
N ILE A 270 -5.81 -9.33 -11.22
CA ILE A 270 -5.42 -10.65 -11.74
C ILE A 270 -6.63 -11.41 -12.28
N ILE A 271 -7.77 -11.37 -11.57
CA ILE A 271 -9.05 -11.97 -12.03
C ILE A 271 -9.42 -11.42 -13.40
N LEU A 272 -9.44 -10.08 -13.55
CA LEU A 272 -9.79 -9.44 -14.83
C LEU A 272 -8.80 -9.80 -15.95
N LYS A 273 -7.50 -9.87 -15.65
CA LYS A 273 -6.48 -10.26 -16.64
C LYS A 273 -6.54 -11.74 -17.03
N LYS A 274 -7.09 -12.59 -16.16
CA LYS A 274 -7.37 -14.00 -16.47
C LYS A 274 -8.69 -14.21 -17.22
N GLY A 275 -9.40 -13.13 -17.59
CA GLY A 275 -10.66 -13.20 -18.33
C GLY A 275 -11.90 -13.46 -17.45
N ASP A 276 -11.72 -13.56 -16.12
CA ASP A 276 -12.81 -13.75 -15.17
C ASP A 276 -13.48 -12.41 -14.81
N LYS A 277 -14.66 -12.47 -14.19
CA LYS A 277 -15.44 -11.32 -13.75
C LYS A 277 -15.12 -11.02 -12.29
N ALA A 278 -14.64 -9.81 -11.99
CA ALA A 278 -14.36 -9.37 -10.64
C ALA A 278 -15.54 -8.57 -10.07
N GLY A 279 -15.98 -8.93 -8.87
CA GLY A 279 -16.98 -8.21 -8.07
C GLY A 279 -16.45 -7.86 -6.69
N LEU A 280 -17.15 -6.97 -6.02
CA LEU A 280 -16.84 -6.55 -4.65
C LEU A 280 -18.11 -6.54 -3.82
N LEU A 281 -18.04 -7.03 -2.58
CA LEU A 281 -19.06 -6.90 -1.57
C LEU A 281 -18.40 -6.52 -0.25
N THR A 282 -18.90 -5.50 0.43
CA THR A 282 -18.44 -5.16 1.77
C THR A 282 -19.60 -5.26 2.74
N PHE A 283 -19.33 -5.65 3.99
CA PHE A 283 -20.37 -5.74 5.01
C PHE A 283 -19.81 -5.43 6.40
N SER A 284 -20.69 -5.06 7.30
CA SER A 284 -20.48 -4.92 8.74
C SER A 284 -21.75 -5.36 9.47
N ASP A 285 -22.37 -4.50 10.26
CA ASP A 285 -23.74 -4.64 10.79
C ASP A 285 -24.80 -4.56 9.69
N LYS A 286 -24.46 -3.95 8.56
CA LYS A 286 -25.30 -3.76 7.38
C LYS A 286 -24.51 -4.12 6.10
N ALA A 287 -25.25 -4.40 5.05
CA ALA A 287 -24.65 -4.49 3.71
C ALA A 287 -24.00 -3.16 3.33
N GLY A 288 -22.76 -3.22 2.87
CA GLY A 288 -22.00 -2.05 2.44
C GLY A 288 -22.02 -1.87 0.92
N ALA A 289 -20.87 -1.53 0.35
CA ALA A 289 -20.74 -1.39 -1.11
C ALA A 289 -20.86 -2.74 -1.81
N LEU A 290 -21.65 -2.79 -2.85
CA LEU A 290 -21.75 -3.93 -3.76
C LEU A 290 -21.43 -3.47 -5.18
N ILE A 291 -20.46 -4.13 -5.81
CA ILE A 291 -20.14 -4.00 -7.23
C ILE A 291 -20.33 -5.38 -7.86
N LYS A 292 -21.27 -5.48 -8.79
CA LYS A 292 -21.55 -6.74 -9.51
C LYS A 292 -20.32 -7.17 -10.31
N ALA A 293 -20.08 -8.48 -10.38
CA ALA A 293 -18.95 -9.04 -11.10
C ALA A 293 -19.06 -8.76 -12.61
N ASP A 294 -18.03 -8.11 -13.14
CA ASP A 294 -17.92 -7.77 -14.57
C ASP A 294 -16.44 -7.89 -14.99
N ASN A 295 -16.18 -8.00 -16.29
CA ASN A 295 -14.85 -8.08 -16.89
C ASN A 295 -14.48 -6.82 -17.71
N ARG A 296 -15.29 -5.77 -17.66
CA ARG A 296 -15.02 -4.51 -18.37
C ARG A 296 -13.76 -3.81 -17.86
N ARG A 297 -13.06 -3.08 -18.72
CA ARG A 297 -11.83 -2.36 -18.37
C ARG A 297 -11.99 -1.36 -17.21
N LEU A 298 -13.19 -0.75 -17.07
CA LEU A 298 -13.49 0.21 -16.01
C LEU A 298 -13.78 -0.44 -14.65
N GLN A 299 -13.96 -1.75 -14.59
CA GLN A 299 -14.32 -2.46 -13.38
C GLN A 299 -13.30 -2.28 -12.26
N LEU A 300 -12.01 -2.33 -12.60
CA LEU A 300 -10.94 -2.12 -11.63
C LEU A 300 -10.99 -0.71 -11.01
N ASN A 301 -11.30 0.31 -11.80
CA ASN A 301 -11.46 1.68 -11.31
C ASN A 301 -12.66 1.79 -10.36
N SER A 302 -13.80 1.19 -10.72
CA SER A 302 -14.99 1.17 -9.86
C SER A 302 -14.71 0.47 -8.52
N ILE A 303 -13.99 -0.66 -8.54
CA ILE A 303 -13.57 -1.37 -7.32
C ILE A 303 -12.61 -0.48 -6.51
N SER A 304 -11.63 0.16 -7.14
CA SER A 304 -10.66 1.03 -6.46
C SER A 304 -11.33 2.21 -5.77
N GLU A 305 -12.29 2.88 -6.42
CA GLU A 305 -13.05 4.00 -5.85
C GLU A 305 -13.92 3.54 -4.66
N ALA A 306 -14.60 2.40 -4.80
CA ALA A 306 -15.38 1.86 -3.70
C ALA A 306 -14.49 1.50 -2.50
N LEU A 307 -13.30 0.94 -2.74
CA LEU A 307 -12.34 0.57 -1.70
C LEU A 307 -11.69 1.78 -1.05
N TYR A 308 -11.51 2.88 -1.78
CA TYR A 308 -10.95 4.13 -1.25
C TYR A 308 -11.75 4.67 -0.06
N SER A 309 -13.06 4.65 -0.15
CA SER A 309 -13.98 5.20 0.85
C SER A 309 -14.29 4.27 2.03
N GLN A 310 -13.81 3.00 2.02
CA GLN A 310 -14.17 2.05 3.08
C GLN A 310 -13.46 2.35 4.39
N GLN A 311 -14.23 2.38 5.47
CA GLN A 311 -13.77 2.54 6.84
C GLN A 311 -14.49 1.53 7.74
N THR A 312 -13.94 1.25 8.91
CA THR A 312 -14.60 0.43 9.92
C THR A 312 -15.20 1.31 11.02
N TYR A 313 -16.38 0.92 11.52
CA TYR A 313 -17.14 1.66 12.53
C TYR A 313 -17.16 0.96 13.89
N TYR A 314 -16.27 0.00 14.14
CA TYR A 314 -16.14 -0.76 15.40
C TYR A 314 -17.35 -1.63 15.76
N LEU A 315 -18.28 -1.85 14.83
CA LEU A 315 -19.46 -2.68 15.02
C LEU A 315 -19.15 -4.16 14.78
N GLU A 316 -19.98 -5.04 15.30
CA GLU A 316 -19.90 -6.48 14.99
C GLU A 316 -20.46 -6.75 13.60
N SER A 317 -19.85 -7.74 12.92
CA SER A 317 -20.25 -8.13 11.57
C SER A 317 -21.45 -9.08 11.63
N ASP A 318 -22.48 -8.77 10.85
CA ASP A 318 -23.66 -9.59 10.67
C ASP A 318 -23.54 -10.49 9.44
N PHE A 319 -23.22 -11.76 9.67
CA PHE A 319 -23.07 -12.77 8.63
C PHE A 319 -24.42 -13.22 8.04
N GLU A 320 -25.55 -13.03 8.77
CA GLU A 320 -26.88 -13.28 8.25
C GLU A 320 -27.23 -12.26 7.16
N GLN A 321 -26.93 -10.98 7.40
CA GLN A 321 -27.09 -9.92 6.41
C GLN A 321 -26.20 -10.15 5.18
N LEU A 322 -24.99 -10.67 5.36
CA LEU A 322 -24.14 -11.10 4.25
C LEU A 322 -24.83 -12.17 3.40
N CYS A 323 -25.39 -13.23 4.03
CA CYS A 323 -26.11 -14.30 3.34
C CYS A 323 -27.31 -13.77 2.58
N ILE A 324 -28.14 -12.93 3.20
CA ILE A 324 -29.31 -12.34 2.56
C ILE A 324 -28.89 -11.50 1.35
N THR A 325 -27.86 -10.70 1.49
CA THR A 325 -27.36 -9.83 0.41
C THR A 325 -26.77 -10.65 -0.74
N ALA A 326 -25.97 -11.67 -0.44
CA ALA A 326 -25.39 -12.57 -1.44
C ALA A 326 -26.50 -13.30 -2.21
N SER A 327 -27.46 -13.91 -1.53
CA SER A 327 -28.57 -14.63 -2.17
C SER A 327 -29.46 -13.74 -3.03
N ARG A 328 -29.64 -12.47 -2.66
CA ARG A 328 -30.47 -11.51 -3.44
C ARG A 328 -29.75 -10.91 -4.64
N GLN A 329 -28.43 -10.77 -4.58
CA GLN A 329 -27.67 -9.99 -5.57
C GLN A 329 -26.76 -10.85 -6.45
N ILE A 330 -26.37 -12.05 -5.97
CA ILE A 330 -25.48 -12.96 -6.70
C ILE A 330 -26.28 -14.22 -7.05
N HIS A 331 -26.84 -14.24 -8.27
CA HIS A 331 -27.71 -15.33 -8.68
C HIS A 331 -26.97 -16.54 -9.26
N ASN A 332 -25.78 -16.31 -9.84
CA ASN A 332 -24.96 -17.36 -10.42
C ASN A 332 -24.01 -17.96 -9.40
N ARG A 333 -23.74 -19.27 -9.51
CA ARG A 333 -22.67 -19.88 -8.72
C ARG A 333 -21.36 -19.14 -8.95
N SER A 334 -20.75 -18.64 -7.90
CA SER A 334 -19.59 -17.75 -7.92
C SER A 334 -18.57 -18.17 -6.87
N LEU A 335 -17.31 -17.79 -7.04
CA LEU A 335 -16.31 -17.87 -5.98
C LEU A 335 -16.45 -16.64 -5.08
N LEU A 336 -16.70 -16.84 -3.80
CA LEU A 336 -16.69 -15.80 -2.76
C LEU A 336 -15.40 -15.90 -1.97
N ILE A 337 -14.55 -14.90 -2.04
CA ILE A 337 -13.32 -14.81 -1.27
C ILE A 337 -13.57 -13.85 -0.11
N LEU A 338 -13.81 -14.41 1.07
CA LEU A 338 -14.22 -13.68 2.27
C LEU A 338 -13.00 -13.37 3.14
N PHE A 339 -12.66 -12.09 3.24
CA PHE A 339 -11.68 -11.57 4.17
C PHE A 339 -12.35 -11.23 5.49
N THR A 340 -12.07 -12.00 6.53
CA THR A 340 -12.65 -11.82 7.87
C THR A 340 -11.68 -12.29 8.94
N ASN A 341 -12.02 -12.06 10.20
CA ASN A 341 -11.27 -12.59 11.33
C ASN A 341 -12.25 -12.99 12.45
N PHE A 342 -11.91 -14.04 13.20
CA PHE A 342 -12.65 -14.49 14.36
C PHE A 342 -11.72 -14.45 15.57
N ASP A 343 -12.20 -13.91 16.71
CA ASP A 343 -11.41 -13.84 17.94
C ASP A 343 -11.40 -15.18 18.68
N THR A 344 -12.55 -15.87 18.70
CA THR A 344 -12.72 -17.12 19.41
C THR A 344 -13.39 -18.21 18.57
N VAL A 345 -13.15 -19.48 18.93
CA VAL A 345 -13.81 -20.64 18.29
C VAL A 345 -15.33 -20.58 18.48
N ASP A 346 -15.81 -20.17 19.65
CA ASP A 346 -17.24 -20.07 19.92
C ASP A 346 -17.90 -18.95 19.11
N GLY A 347 -17.19 -17.82 18.93
CA GLY A 347 -17.62 -16.74 18.04
C GLY A 347 -17.75 -17.19 16.59
N MET A 348 -16.82 -18.02 16.11
CA MET A 348 -16.86 -18.63 14.77
C MET A 348 -18.03 -19.63 14.67
N LYS A 349 -18.20 -20.54 15.67
CA LYS A 349 -19.27 -21.55 15.66
C LYS A 349 -20.65 -20.92 15.57
N ARG A 350 -20.90 -19.78 16.24
CA ARG A 350 -22.19 -19.06 16.13
C ARG A 350 -22.47 -18.60 14.70
N ARG A 351 -21.44 -18.26 13.91
CA ARG A 351 -21.55 -17.76 12.52
C ARG A 351 -21.48 -18.86 11.48
N LEU A 352 -21.06 -20.09 11.88
CA LEU A 352 -20.90 -21.23 11.00
C LEU A 352 -22.17 -21.61 10.21
N PRO A 353 -23.39 -21.56 10.79
CA PRO A 353 -24.62 -21.86 10.01
C PRO A 353 -24.83 -20.88 8.86
N ALA A 354 -24.54 -19.59 9.05
CA ALA A 354 -24.61 -18.60 7.98
C ALA A 354 -23.57 -18.86 6.89
N LEU A 355 -22.32 -19.20 7.28
CA LEU A 355 -21.27 -19.54 6.34
C LEU A 355 -21.59 -20.80 5.51
N LYS A 356 -22.20 -21.82 6.13
CA LYS A 356 -22.65 -23.01 5.42
C LYS A 356 -23.72 -22.71 4.38
N ARG A 357 -24.69 -21.86 4.70
CA ARG A 357 -25.72 -21.43 3.71
C ARG A 357 -25.09 -20.75 2.48
N LEU A 358 -23.96 -20.03 2.64
CA LEU A 358 -23.25 -19.49 1.49
C LEU A 358 -22.61 -20.58 0.63
N THR A 359 -22.14 -21.69 1.25
CA THR A 359 -21.53 -22.79 0.50
C THR A 359 -22.52 -23.62 -0.30
N ASP A 360 -23.81 -23.57 0.02
CA ASP A 360 -24.86 -24.29 -0.73
C ASP A 360 -24.97 -23.76 -2.17
N ASN A 361 -24.80 -22.45 -2.36
CA ASN A 361 -24.98 -21.81 -3.66
C ASN A 361 -23.66 -21.34 -4.31
N HIS A 362 -22.60 -21.13 -3.52
CA HIS A 362 -21.36 -20.54 -3.98
C HIS A 362 -20.16 -21.34 -3.46
N LEU A 363 -19.02 -21.22 -4.12
CA LEU A 363 -17.75 -21.68 -3.59
C LEU A 363 -17.20 -20.62 -2.61
N LEU A 364 -16.96 -21.00 -1.35
CA LEU A 364 -16.50 -20.07 -0.32
C LEU A 364 -15.05 -20.34 0.06
N LEU A 365 -14.20 -19.31 -0.10
CA LEU A 365 -12.84 -19.27 0.40
C LEU A 365 -12.75 -18.24 1.52
N ILE A 366 -12.47 -18.68 2.75
CA ILE A 366 -12.27 -17.78 3.89
C ILE A 366 -10.79 -17.50 4.07
N VAL A 367 -10.46 -16.23 4.20
CA VAL A 367 -9.10 -15.74 4.44
C VAL A 367 -9.04 -15.14 5.84
N LEU A 368 -8.27 -15.78 6.71
CA LEU A 368 -8.05 -15.39 8.09
C LEU A 368 -6.64 -14.81 8.27
N PHE A 369 -6.51 -13.90 9.22
CA PHE A 369 -5.26 -13.21 9.53
C PHE A 369 -4.60 -13.81 10.77
N GLU A 370 -3.31 -14.16 10.65
CA GLU A 370 -2.43 -14.50 11.77
C GLU A 370 -1.61 -13.28 12.17
N ASN A 371 -1.62 -12.92 13.45
CA ASN A 371 -0.86 -11.77 13.93
C ASN A 371 0.57 -12.22 14.29
N THR A 372 1.53 -11.84 13.46
CA THR A 372 2.96 -12.16 13.65
C THR A 372 3.61 -11.38 14.80
N GLU A 373 3.04 -10.26 15.24
CA GLU A 373 3.53 -9.55 16.42
C GLU A 373 3.29 -10.39 17.69
N ILE A 374 2.19 -11.12 17.75
CA ILE A 374 1.92 -12.11 18.83
C ILE A 374 2.93 -13.26 18.77
N ASN A 375 3.25 -13.75 17.57
CA ASN A 375 4.27 -14.81 17.40
C ASN A 375 5.62 -14.36 17.94
N ARG A 376 6.00 -13.10 17.75
CA ARG A 376 7.25 -12.53 18.26
C ARG A 376 7.30 -12.55 19.79
N VAL A 377 6.20 -12.20 20.47
CA VAL A 377 6.11 -12.26 21.93
C VAL A 377 6.35 -13.68 22.45
N VAL A 378 5.90 -14.70 21.72
CA VAL A 378 6.13 -16.10 22.10
C VAL A 378 7.59 -16.54 21.94
N THR A 379 8.29 -16.04 20.92
CA THR A 379 9.68 -16.44 20.60
C THR A 379 10.74 -15.70 21.44
N GLU A 380 10.46 -14.46 21.89
CA GLU A 380 11.40 -13.68 22.70
C GLU A 380 11.64 -14.34 24.08
N PRO A 381 12.86 -14.29 24.67
CA PRO A 381 13.13 -14.85 26.00
C PRO A 381 12.31 -14.12 27.07
N ALA A 382 11.69 -14.85 28.01
CA ALA A 382 10.98 -14.25 29.13
C ALA A 382 11.98 -13.83 30.22
N LEU A 383 12.00 -12.56 30.56
CA LEU A 383 12.88 -11.98 31.59
C LEU A 383 12.16 -11.76 32.92
N SER A 384 10.82 -11.81 32.93
CA SER A 384 9.99 -11.59 34.10
C SER A 384 8.80 -12.56 34.17
N ILE A 385 8.19 -12.70 35.36
CA ILE A 385 6.95 -13.49 35.55
C ILE A 385 5.83 -12.93 34.66
N ARG A 386 5.78 -11.63 34.48
CA ARG A 386 4.82 -10.96 33.59
C ARG A 386 5.01 -11.41 32.13
N ASP A 387 6.25 -11.58 31.68
CA ASP A 387 6.52 -12.02 30.31
C ASP A 387 6.09 -13.47 30.09
N ILE A 388 6.26 -14.34 31.12
CA ILE A 388 5.76 -15.73 31.09
C ILE A 388 4.24 -15.74 30.91
N TYR A 389 3.52 -14.89 31.66
CA TYR A 389 2.06 -14.79 31.53
C TYR A 389 1.64 -14.30 30.14
N PHE A 390 2.28 -13.27 29.61
CA PHE A 390 2.00 -12.79 28.25
C PHE A 390 2.31 -13.83 27.17
N LYS A 391 3.38 -14.60 27.33
CA LYS A 391 3.70 -15.74 26.44
C LYS A 391 2.64 -16.82 26.45
N ALA A 392 2.15 -17.19 27.63
CA ALA A 392 1.09 -18.19 27.76
C ALA A 392 -0.19 -17.72 27.06
N LEU A 393 -0.60 -16.45 27.27
CA LEU A 393 -1.74 -15.84 26.59
C LEU A 393 -1.52 -15.79 25.07
N ALA A 394 -0.35 -15.34 24.61
CA ALA A 394 -0.03 -15.25 23.20
C ALA A 394 -0.08 -16.63 22.52
N GLY A 395 0.46 -17.67 23.20
CA GLY A 395 0.38 -19.05 22.73
C GLY A 395 -1.05 -19.58 22.60
N SER A 396 -1.92 -19.22 23.55
CA SER A 396 -3.34 -19.61 23.48
C SER A 396 -4.05 -18.95 22.29
N PHE A 397 -3.80 -17.66 22.02
CA PHE A 397 -4.36 -16.97 20.84
C PHE A 397 -3.93 -17.61 19.51
N ILE A 398 -2.65 -17.96 19.37
CA ILE A 398 -2.14 -18.62 18.15
C ILE A 398 -2.81 -19.98 17.96
N THR A 399 -2.89 -20.76 19.03
CA THR A 399 -3.52 -22.09 18.99
C THR A 399 -5.00 -22.00 18.64
N GLU A 400 -5.70 -20.99 19.19
CA GLU A 400 -7.11 -20.75 18.93
C GLU A 400 -7.35 -20.38 17.46
N LYS A 401 -6.51 -19.52 16.87
CA LYS A 401 -6.58 -19.18 15.44
C LYS A 401 -6.42 -20.39 14.53
N ARG A 402 -5.44 -21.26 14.83
CA ARG A 402 -5.22 -22.50 14.08
C ARG A 402 -6.40 -23.46 14.22
N ARG A 403 -6.98 -23.55 15.42
CA ARG A 403 -8.19 -24.33 15.68
C ARG A 403 -9.40 -23.82 14.90
N ILE A 404 -9.61 -22.50 14.83
CA ILE A 404 -10.66 -21.89 14.01
C ILE A 404 -10.50 -22.29 12.53
N ALA A 405 -9.29 -22.18 11.98
CA ALA A 405 -9.02 -22.56 10.60
C ALA A 405 -9.24 -24.07 10.36
N HIS A 406 -8.90 -24.92 11.31
CA HIS A 406 -9.13 -26.36 11.23
C HIS A 406 -10.63 -26.70 11.26
N GLU A 407 -11.40 -26.13 12.18
CA GLU A 407 -12.85 -26.33 12.31
C GLU A 407 -13.60 -25.88 11.04
N LEU A 408 -13.19 -24.77 10.42
CA LEU A 408 -13.78 -24.31 9.15
C LEU A 408 -13.51 -25.29 8.01
N ARG A 409 -12.28 -25.84 7.94
CA ARG A 409 -11.92 -26.87 6.95
C ARG A 409 -12.71 -28.17 7.16
N ASN A 410 -12.88 -28.60 8.42
CA ASN A 410 -13.70 -29.75 8.76
C ASN A 410 -15.18 -29.54 8.40
N ALA A 411 -15.64 -28.30 8.41
CA ALA A 411 -16.99 -27.94 7.95
C ALA A 411 -17.11 -27.88 6.42
N GLY A 412 -16.07 -28.21 5.64
CA GLY A 412 -16.05 -28.23 4.20
C GLY A 412 -15.78 -26.84 3.55
N ILE A 413 -15.32 -25.87 4.33
CA ILE A 413 -15.05 -24.51 3.84
C ILE A 413 -13.55 -24.37 3.54
N TYR A 414 -13.20 -23.94 2.32
CA TYR A 414 -11.81 -23.62 2.00
C TYR A 414 -11.32 -22.47 2.87
N THR A 415 -10.20 -22.67 3.55
CA THR A 415 -9.71 -21.68 4.53
C THR A 415 -8.21 -21.48 4.38
N ILE A 416 -7.80 -20.24 4.21
CA ILE A 416 -6.41 -19.78 4.24
C ILE A 416 -6.20 -19.02 5.55
N LEU A 417 -5.14 -19.38 6.28
CA LEU A 417 -4.63 -18.64 7.43
C LEU A 417 -3.26 -18.09 7.04
N THR A 418 -3.09 -16.78 7.04
CA THR A 418 -1.87 -16.14 6.55
C THR A 418 -1.53 -14.86 7.30
N GLU A 419 -0.24 -14.53 7.28
CA GLU A 419 0.28 -13.26 7.80
C GLU A 419 -0.16 -12.10 6.90
N PRO A 420 -0.46 -10.90 7.44
CA PRO A 420 -0.89 -9.76 6.65
C PRO A 420 0.08 -9.39 5.50
N GLU A 421 1.39 -9.55 5.69
CA GLU A 421 2.39 -9.26 4.66
C GLU A 421 2.35 -10.20 3.46
N LYS A 422 2.05 -11.48 3.71
CA LYS A 422 1.98 -12.53 2.68
C LYS A 422 0.59 -12.66 2.08
N LEU A 423 -0.40 -11.95 2.64
CA LEU A 423 -1.82 -12.07 2.31
C LEU A 423 -2.06 -12.04 0.80
N THR A 424 -1.58 -10.99 0.13
CA THR A 424 -1.83 -10.78 -1.29
C THR A 424 -1.33 -11.96 -2.14
N ALA A 425 -0.09 -12.41 -1.90
CA ALA A 425 0.48 -13.55 -2.61
C ALA A 425 -0.31 -14.83 -2.36
N THR A 426 -0.58 -15.15 -1.08
CA THR A 426 -1.25 -16.39 -0.69
C THR A 426 -2.68 -16.49 -1.22
N VAL A 427 -3.41 -15.35 -1.24
CA VAL A 427 -4.79 -15.32 -1.77
C VAL A 427 -4.80 -15.46 -3.29
N ILE A 428 -3.86 -14.85 -3.98
CA ILE A 428 -3.69 -15.00 -5.43
C ILE A 428 -3.38 -16.47 -5.77
N ASP A 429 -2.45 -17.09 -5.05
CA ASP A 429 -2.09 -18.50 -5.25
C ASP A 429 -3.31 -19.41 -4.99
N GLY A 430 -4.08 -19.14 -3.92
CA GLY A 430 -5.31 -19.88 -3.62
C GLY A 430 -6.36 -19.76 -4.72
N TYR A 431 -6.59 -18.55 -5.26
CA TYR A 431 -7.48 -18.35 -6.41
C TYR A 431 -6.99 -19.13 -7.64
N LEU A 432 -5.72 -19.04 -7.97
CA LEU A 432 -5.13 -19.71 -9.12
C LEU A 432 -5.19 -21.23 -8.98
N GLU A 433 -4.95 -21.77 -7.79
CA GLU A 433 -5.06 -23.20 -7.49
C GLU A 433 -6.50 -23.70 -7.66
N MET A 434 -7.50 -22.95 -7.14
CA MET A 434 -8.91 -23.29 -7.31
C MET A 434 -9.33 -23.30 -8.78
N LYS A 435 -8.85 -22.33 -9.55
CA LYS A 435 -9.09 -22.27 -10.99
C LYS A 435 -8.45 -23.44 -11.74
N GLU A 436 -7.23 -23.84 -11.37
CA GLU A 436 -6.55 -25.00 -11.99
C GLU A 436 -7.24 -26.31 -11.68
N ARG A 437 -7.79 -26.44 -10.48
CA ARG A 437 -8.59 -27.63 -10.08
C ARG A 437 -9.97 -27.67 -10.74
N GLY A 438 -10.37 -26.64 -11.49
CA GLY A 438 -11.69 -26.58 -12.12
C GLY A 438 -12.86 -26.44 -11.13
N LEU A 439 -12.59 -25.94 -9.92
CA LEU A 439 -13.61 -25.72 -8.89
C LEU A 439 -14.42 -24.45 -9.15
N VAL A 440 -13.79 -23.53 -9.87
CA VAL A 440 -14.30 -22.19 -10.22
C VAL A 440 -14.54 -22.12 -11.71
#